data_d92139537734a7848602f47d0547279b
#
_entry.id   d92139537734a7848602f47d0547279b
#
_cell.length_a   1.000
_cell.length_b   1.000
_cell.length_c   1.000
_cell.angle_alpha   90.00
_cell.angle_beta   90.00
_cell.angle_gamma   90.00
#
_symmetry.space_group_name_H-M   'P 1'
#
loop_
_entity.id
_entity.type
_entity.pdbx_description
1 polymer ?
#
loop_
_entity_poly.entity_id
_entity_poly.type
_entity_poly.pdbx_seq_one_letter_code
_entity_poly.pdbx_strand_id
1 'polypeptide(L)' 'MNATITNMELKLADSLTPDQLMIEDLIMVEDEVVEVIAIASDSAGSIYAIAYKDEFGEKNVVQFKHDEFVSLYVYVDSDT' A
#
# COMPACT_ATOMS: atom_id res chain seq x y z
N MET A 1 33.62 -10.72 7.38
CA MET A 1 32.79 -10.48 6.26
C MET A 1 31.74 -9.39 6.56
N ASN A 2 31.56 -8.59 5.65
CA ASN A 2 30.65 -7.48 5.83
C ASN A 2 29.28 -7.80 5.29
N ALA A 3 28.30 -7.49 6.09
CA ALA A 3 26.97 -7.49 5.55
C ALA A 3 26.89 -6.39 4.52
N THR A 4 26.37 -6.72 3.38
CA THR A 4 26.10 -5.72 2.39
C THR A 4 24.85 -4.98 2.80
N ILE A 5 25.00 -3.70 3.02
CA ILE A 5 23.85 -2.88 3.31
C ILE A 5 23.26 -2.43 1.98
N THR A 6 22.11 -2.94 1.70
CA THR A 6 21.40 -2.53 0.50
C THR A 6 20.48 -1.38 0.86
N ASN A 7 20.70 -0.26 0.23
CA ASN A 7 19.83 0.88 0.42
C ASN A 7 18.59 0.68 -0.43
N MET A 8 17.46 0.70 0.24
CA MET A 8 16.18 0.56 -0.44
C MET A 8 15.43 1.87 -0.30
N GLU A 9 14.78 2.27 -1.33
CA GLU A 9 13.91 3.44 -1.26
C GLU A 9 12.56 3.12 -1.87
N LEU A 10 11.55 3.81 -1.36
CA LEU A 10 10.20 3.67 -1.87
C LEU A 10 10.03 4.54 -3.08
N LYS A 11 9.47 3.96 -4.12
CA LYS A 11 9.15 4.70 -5.34
C LYS A 11 7.72 4.42 -5.76
N LEU A 12 7.07 5.45 -6.26
CA LEU A 12 5.76 5.30 -6.85
C LEU A 12 5.85 4.39 -8.05
N ALA A 13 5.11 3.29 -8.01
CA ALA A 13 5.15 2.30 -9.07
C ALA A 13 3.95 2.41 -10.01
N ASP A 14 2.78 2.70 -9.45
CA ASP A 14 1.56 2.69 -10.23
C ASP A 14 0.46 3.42 -9.50
N SER A 15 -0.63 3.62 -10.20
CA SER A 15 -1.85 4.18 -9.63
C SER A 15 -2.95 3.19 -9.97
N LEU A 16 -3.56 2.61 -8.94
CA LEU A 16 -4.50 1.50 -9.11
C LEU A 16 -5.85 1.85 -8.52
N THR A 17 -6.90 1.24 -9.06
CA THR A 17 -8.18 1.25 -8.37
C THR A 17 -8.16 0.20 -7.28
N PRO A 18 -9.01 0.35 -6.23
CA PRO A 18 -8.94 -0.56 -5.08
C PRO A 18 -9.11 -2.03 -5.40
N ASP A 19 -9.85 -2.35 -6.45
CA ASP A 19 -10.07 -3.75 -6.85
C ASP A 19 -8.80 -4.42 -7.37
N GLN A 20 -7.77 -3.63 -7.68
CA GLN A 20 -6.50 -4.15 -8.16
C GLN A 20 -5.47 -4.34 -7.06
N LEU A 21 -5.79 -3.91 -5.84
CA LEU A 21 -4.87 -4.01 -4.73
C LEU A 21 -4.78 -5.45 -4.21
N MET A 22 -3.63 -5.78 -3.67
CA MET A 22 -3.38 -7.10 -3.09
C MET A 22 -2.82 -6.94 -1.69
N ILE A 23 -2.99 -7.97 -0.89
CA ILE A 23 -2.39 -8.00 0.45
C ILE A 23 -0.89 -7.90 0.31
N GLU A 24 -0.28 -7.14 1.20
CA GLU A 24 1.15 -6.82 1.24
C GLU A 24 1.56 -5.69 0.29
N ASP A 25 0.64 -5.18 -0.50
CA ASP A 25 0.94 -3.97 -1.28
C ASP A 25 1.22 -2.79 -0.37
N LEU A 26 2.10 -1.92 -0.82
CA LEU A 26 2.41 -0.68 -0.13
C LEU A 26 1.69 0.45 -0.82
N ILE A 27 0.85 1.15 -0.09
CA ILE A 27 0.02 2.20 -0.65
C ILE A 27 0.15 3.48 0.17
N MET A 28 -0.19 4.60 -0.46
CA MET A 28 -0.19 5.89 0.22
C MET A 28 -1.55 6.14 0.87
N VAL A 29 -1.54 6.39 2.17
CA VAL A 29 -2.72 6.78 2.93
C VAL A 29 -2.33 7.98 3.78
N GLU A 30 -2.97 9.12 3.55
CA GLU A 30 -2.75 10.34 4.35
C GLU A 30 -1.26 10.68 4.48
N ASP A 31 -0.57 10.72 3.35
CA ASP A 31 0.85 11.09 3.27
C ASP A 31 1.80 10.09 3.91
N GLU A 32 1.33 8.88 4.13
CA GLU A 32 2.14 7.82 4.71
C GLU A 32 2.02 6.57 3.85
N VAL A 33 3.13 5.88 3.61
CA VAL A 33 3.10 4.60 2.90
C VAL A 33 2.87 3.50 3.93
N VAL A 34 1.83 2.71 3.70
CA VAL A 34 1.39 1.68 4.65
C VAL A 34 1.21 0.36 3.92
N GLU A 35 1.22 -0.71 4.68
CA GLU A 35 1.09 -2.05 4.13
C GLU A 35 -0.35 -2.55 4.21
N VAL A 36 -0.89 -3.02 3.09
CA VAL A 36 -2.23 -3.59 3.03
C VAL A 36 -2.22 -4.96 3.70
N ILE A 37 -3.12 -5.17 4.66
CA ILE A 37 -3.22 -6.45 5.35
C ILE A 37 -4.56 -7.16 5.12
N ALA A 38 -5.58 -6.44 4.69
CA ALA A 38 -6.86 -7.06 4.36
C ALA A 38 -7.65 -6.13 3.44
N ILE A 39 -8.49 -6.71 2.61
CA ILE A 39 -9.30 -5.98 1.64
C ILE A 39 -10.70 -6.56 1.68
N ALA A 40 -11.68 -5.68 1.80
CA ALA A 40 -13.09 -6.07 1.75
C ALA A 40 -13.86 -5.05 0.92
N SER A 41 -14.92 -5.50 0.31
CA SER A 41 -15.80 -4.60 -0.44
C SER A 41 -17.23 -4.81 0.02
N ASP A 42 -18.07 -3.80 -0.21
CA ASP A 42 -19.48 -3.97 0.02
C ASP A 42 -20.07 -4.89 -1.05
N SER A 43 -21.34 -5.27 -0.88
CA SER A 43 -21.95 -6.24 -1.78
C SER A 43 -22.09 -5.72 -3.20
N ALA A 44 -22.13 -4.40 -3.37
CA ALA A 44 -22.23 -3.79 -4.70
C ALA A 44 -20.86 -3.55 -5.34
N GLY A 45 -19.77 -3.70 -4.58
CA GLY A 45 -18.43 -3.41 -5.08
C GLY A 45 -18.18 -1.93 -5.26
N SER A 46 -18.92 -1.08 -4.57
CA SER A 46 -18.81 0.37 -4.71
C SER A 46 -17.77 0.97 -3.76
N ILE A 47 -17.62 0.38 -2.58
CA ILE A 47 -16.73 0.88 -1.54
C ILE A 47 -15.81 -0.27 -1.13
N TYR A 48 -14.53 0.04 -1.03
CA TYR A 48 -13.53 -0.90 -0.59
C TYR A 48 -12.96 -0.44 0.75
N ALA A 49 -12.98 -1.33 1.73
CA ALA A 49 -12.36 -1.09 3.03
C ALA A 49 -11.00 -1.78 3.01
N ILE A 50 -9.97 -1.00 3.18
CA ILE A 50 -8.60 -1.49 3.16
C ILE A 50 -8.05 -1.41 4.58
N ALA A 51 -7.76 -2.56 5.16
CA ALA A 51 -7.08 -2.60 6.45
C ALA A 51 -5.60 -2.54 6.19
N TYR A 52 -4.90 -1.72 6.95
CA TYR A 52 -3.48 -1.53 6.76
C TYR A 52 -2.77 -1.43 8.10
N LYS A 53 -1.47 -1.62 8.05
CA LYS A 53 -0.62 -1.51 9.21
C LYS A 53 0.23 -0.26 9.04
N ASP A 54 0.20 0.62 10.04
CA ASP A 54 0.98 1.84 10.00
C ASP A 54 2.42 1.58 10.44
N GLU A 55 3.22 2.64 10.50
CA GLU A 55 4.63 2.51 10.84
C GLU A 55 4.85 2.08 12.29
N PHE A 56 3.84 2.24 13.13
CA PHE A 56 3.91 1.82 14.53
C PHE A 56 3.36 0.40 14.73
N GLY A 57 2.98 -0.27 13.65
CA GLY A 57 2.42 -1.60 13.72
C GLY A 57 0.95 -1.64 14.10
N GLU A 58 0.30 -0.50 14.15
CA GLU A 58 -1.12 -0.44 14.48
C GLU A 58 -1.96 -0.67 13.24
N LYS A 59 -3.07 -1.36 13.42
CA LYS A 59 -4.00 -1.65 12.34
C LYS A 59 -5.03 -0.54 12.25
N ASN A 60 -5.26 -0.11 11.03
CA ASN A 60 -6.26 0.93 10.73
C ASN A 60 -7.00 0.52 9.48
N VAL A 61 -8.11 1.20 9.22
CA VAL A 61 -8.93 0.93 8.04
C VAL A 61 -9.19 2.24 7.32
N VAL A 62 -9.04 2.22 6.01
CA VAL A 62 -9.39 3.35 5.15
C VAL A 62 -10.38 2.84 4.11
N GLN A 63 -11.27 3.72 3.66
CA GLN A 63 -12.24 3.38 2.64
C GLN A 63 -11.94 4.15 1.36
N PHE A 64 -12.05 3.45 0.24
CA PHE A 64 -11.92 4.04 -1.08
C PHE A 64 -13.15 3.69 -1.90
N LYS A 65 -13.57 4.62 -2.75
CA LYS A 65 -14.58 4.31 -3.74
C LYS A 65 -13.93 3.47 -4.84
N HIS A 66 -14.74 2.66 -5.51
CA HIS A 66 -14.23 1.72 -6.50
C HIS A 66 -13.50 2.41 -7.66
N ASP A 67 -13.80 3.67 -7.92
CA ASP A 67 -13.18 4.42 -9.01
C ASP A 67 -12.10 5.40 -8.56
N GLU A 68 -11.77 5.40 -7.28
CA GLU A 68 -10.65 6.21 -6.79
C GLU A 68 -9.33 5.53 -7.12
N PHE A 69 -8.31 6.35 -7.33
CA PHE A 69 -6.98 5.83 -7.58
C PHE A 69 -6.15 5.85 -6.31
N VAL A 70 -5.46 4.75 -6.07
CA VAL A 70 -4.60 4.56 -4.91
C VAL A 70 -3.17 4.45 -5.43
N SER A 71 -2.26 5.19 -4.82
CA SER A 71 -0.86 5.17 -5.24
C SER A 71 -0.16 3.94 -4.66
N LEU A 72 0.41 3.14 -5.54
CA LEU A 72 1.13 1.94 -5.17
C LEU A 72 2.62 2.24 -5.16
N TYR A 73 3.28 1.83 -4.11
CA TYR A 73 4.72 2.03 -3.94
C TYR A 73 5.44 0.70 -3.88
N VAL A 74 6.67 0.71 -4.31
CA VAL A 74 7.53 -0.48 -4.23
C VAL A 74 8.89 -0.05 -3.70
N TYR A 75 9.58 -0.99 -3.08
CA TYR A 75 10.97 -0.77 -2.71
C TYR A 75 11.84 -1.06 -3.91
N VAL A 76 12.71 -0.14 -4.20
CA VAL A 76 13.69 -0.33 -5.25
C VAL A 76 15.07 -0.17 -4.66
N ASP A 77 16.02 -0.81 -5.28
CA ASP A 77 17.41 -0.69 -4.89
C ASP A 77 17.90 0.68 -5.34
N SER A 78 18.31 1.48 -4.39
CA SER A 78 18.82 2.82 -4.69
C SER A 78 20.31 2.80 -4.98
N ASP A 79 20.92 1.65 -4.91
CA ASP A 79 22.34 1.50 -5.18
C ASP A 79 22.60 1.60 -6.67
N THR A 80 23.58 2.34 -7.03
CA THR A 80 23.95 2.52 -8.44
C THR A 80 25.36 2.05 -8.68
#